data_86f3ff15469d125db76b474b5116decc
#
_entry.id   86f3ff15469d125db76b474b5116decc
#
_cell.length_a   1.000
_cell.length_b   1.000
_cell.length_c   1.000
_cell.angle_alpha   90.00
_cell.angle_beta   90.00
_cell.angle_gamma   90.00
#
_symmetry.space_group_name_H-M   'P 1'
#
loop_
_entity.id
_entity.type
_entity.pdbx_description
1 polymer ?
#
loop_
_entity_poly.entity_id
_entity_poly.type
_entity_poly.pdbx_seq_one_letter_code
_entity_poly.pdbx_strand_id
1 'polypeptide(L)'
;MVTVTINGEKREYAQGTTYEAIAAEYQKDYEGMIALVAVNGKIRELFKKVTKDCLLEFFTLGDDVGHKTYVRTATMLFLKGICDVFGAEAARKSCVEFTIGHGLYVNTLGMAPVTAQSAEKIKARMLELVENKVPFMKRSYPLEEAMELFREKEMQDKEKLFHYRMSSLVNIYEIDGYYDYYYGYMLPNAGYVKWFDVMPYEEGFMLLLPSKKNPTALEPFDERRKLFETMESSQDWGRKAGIETVGDLNDQICSGSMSDLILIQEAEQERKIGEIAKDILDRGNVKFIMIAGPSSSGKTSFSHRLSIQLRTMGKTPHPIALDDYFVNREQTPRDEKGDYNFECLGAIDVKQFNDDMVKLLSGERVELPTFNFKTGQREYRGNYKQLAADDILVIEGIHGLNPEMSYALPEESKYKIYISALTALNVDNHNRIPTTDGRLLRRMVRDARTRGSSAQRTIQMWPSVRRGEEENIFPFQEEADAMFNSAQIFELAVLKTFAEPLLFQIPKDVPEYYEAKRLLKFLDYFLSVPSESLPNNSICREFVGGSCFNV
;
A
#
# COMPACT_ATOMS: atom_id res chain seq x y z
N MET A 1 -42.09 -14.28 5.70
CA MET A 1 -40.88 -14.88 6.29
C MET A 1 -39.91 -15.17 5.17
N VAL A 2 -38.63 -15.12 5.44
CA VAL A 2 -37.54 -15.49 4.53
C VAL A 2 -36.62 -16.47 5.27
N THR A 3 -36.11 -17.46 4.56
CA THR A 3 -35.19 -18.46 5.13
C THR A 3 -33.76 -17.98 4.95
N VAL A 4 -33.04 -17.81 6.03
CA VAL A 4 -31.63 -17.44 6.06
C VAL A 4 -30.80 -18.62 6.51
N THR A 5 -29.78 -18.98 5.75
CA THR A 5 -28.82 -20.03 6.11
C THR A 5 -27.52 -19.38 6.62
N ILE A 6 -27.06 -19.74 7.83
CA ILE A 6 -25.83 -19.23 8.45
C ILE A 6 -25.11 -20.43 9.04
N ASN A 7 -23.83 -20.64 8.71
CA ASN A 7 -23.02 -21.78 9.19
C ASN A 7 -23.71 -23.16 8.99
N GLY A 8 -24.52 -23.31 7.92
CA GLY A 8 -25.27 -24.52 7.63
C GLY A 8 -26.63 -24.63 8.35
N GLU A 9 -26.93 -23.78 9.31
CA GLU A 9 -28.23 -23.72 9.99
C GLU A 9 -29.21 -22.83 9.25
N LYS A 10 -30.48 -23.26 9.17
CA LYS A 10 -31.58 -22.50 8.57
C LYS A 10 -32.42 -21.85 9.64
N ARG A 11 -32.67 -20.56 9.54
CA ARG A 11 -33.58 -19.80 10.42
C ARG A 11 -34.51 -18.92 9.59
N GLU A 12 -35.70 -18.69 10.11
CA GLU A 12 -36.69 -17.83 9.49
C GLU A 12 -36.67 -16.42 10.10
N TYR A 13 -36.67 -15.39 9.25
CA TYR A 13 -36.75 -13.98 9.65
C TYR A 13 -37.89 -13.28 8.92
N ALA A 14 -38.39 -12.22 9.52
CA ALA A 14 -39.32 -11.34 8.81
C ALA A 14 -38.61 -10.68 7.60
N GLN A 15 -39.28 -10.62 6.48
CA GLN A 15 -38.78 -9.86 5.32
C GLN A 15 -38.59 -8.39 5.72
N GLY A 16 -37.42 -7.79 5.43
CA GLY A 16 -37.09 -6.44 5.82
C GLY A 16 -36.28 -6.34 7.14
N THR A 17 -36.02 -7.46 7.85
CA THR A 17 -35.07 -7.49 8.95
C THR A 17 -33.68 -7.05 8.45
N THR A 18 -32.98 -6.19 9.19
CA THR A 18 -31.63 -5.74 8.86
C THR A 18 -30.61 -6.86 9.09
N TYR A 19 -29.54 -6.88 8.32
CA TYR A 19 -28.44 -7.82 8.59
C TYR A 19 -27.75 -7.50 9.92
N GLU A 20 -27.81 -6.25 10.41
CA GLU A 20 -27.34 -5.85 11.73
C GLU A 20 -28.09 -6.58 12.86
N ALA A 21 -29.43 -6.64 12.78
CA ALA A 21 -30.24 -7.35 13.74
C ALA A 21 -29.92 -8.86 13.75
N ILE A 22 -29.73 -9.45 12.57
CA ILE A 22 -29.34 -10.87 12.44
C ILE A 22 -27.93 -11.07 13.01
N ALA A 23 -26.97 -10.20 12.65
CA ALA A 23 -25.58 -10.29 13.13
C ALA A 23 -25.48 -10.20 14.66
N ALA A 24 -26.34 -9.41 15.31
CA ALA A 24 -26.37 -9.27 16.76
C ALA A 24 -26.70 -10.61 17.47
N GLU A 25 -27.53 -11.47 16.87
CA GLU A 25 -27.83 -12.79 17.41
C GLU A 25 -26.64 -13.75 17.38
N TYR A 26 -25.74 -13.58 16.39
CA TYR A 26 -24.58 -14.42 16.16
C TYR A 26 -23.27 -13.82 16.67
N GLN A 27 -23.27 -12.57 17.17
CA GLN A 27 -22.04 -11.89 17.60
C GLN A 27 -21.21 -12.70 18.61
N LYS A 28 -21.85 -13.46 19.49
CA LYS A 28 -21.19 -14.30 20.50
C LYS A 28 -20.40 -15.48 19.90
N ASP A 29 -20.73 -15.89 18.68
CA ASP A 29 -20.13 -17.03 17.98
C ASP A 29 -18.91 -16.60 17.13
N TYR A 30 -18.59 -15.30 17.11
CA TYR A 30 -17.49 -14.71 16.36
C TYR A 30 -16.49 -14.02 17.27
N GLU A 31 -15.21 -14.32 17.07
CA GLU A 31 -14.13 -13.59 17.70
C GLU A 31 -13.98 -12.22 17.02
N GLY A 32 -14.23 -11.15 17.76
CA GLY A 32 -14.26 -9.78 17.25
C GLY A 32 -15.64 -9.32 16.76
N MET A 33 -15.75 -8.01 16.52
CA MET A 33 -17.00 -7.37 16.13
C MET A 33 -17.35 -7.68 14.67
N ILE A 34 -18.57 -8.16 14.41
CA ILE A 34 -19.09 -8.36 13.06
C ILE A 34 -19.28 -6.98 12.41
N ALA A 35 -18.69 -6.79 11.23
CA ALA A 35 -18.66 -5.52 10.50
C ALA A 35 -19.47 -5.55 9.19
N LEU A 36 -19.51 -6.69 8.51
CA LEU A 36 -20.12 -6.86 7.19
C LEU A 36 -20.73 -8.26 7.06
N VAL A 37 -21.51 -8.44 6.00
CA VAL A 37 -22.11 -9.73 5.63
C VAL A 37 -21.94 -9.99 4.13
N ALA A 38 -21.60 -11.22 3.74
CA ALA A 38 -21.80 -11.68 2.37
C ALA A 38 -23.18 -12.32 2.25
N VAL A 39 -23.93 -11.92 1.26
CA VAL A 39 -25.27 -12.41 0.89
C VAL A 39 -25.16 -13.15 -0.42
N ASN A 40 -25.25 -14.47 -0.39
CA ASN A 40 -25.00 -15.31 -1.58
C ASN A 40 -23.69 -14.94 -2.28
N GLY A 41 -22.59 -14.82 -1.52
CA GLY A 41 -21.28 -14.45 -2.02
C GLY A 41 -21.12 -12.99 -2.43
N LYS A 42 -22.03 -12.06 -2.06
CA LYS A 42 -21.88 -10.61 -2.34
C LYS A 42 -21.86 -9.83 -1.04
N ILE A 43 -20.77 -9.13 -0.78
CA ILE A 43 -20.60 -8.32 0.44
C ILE A 43 -21.62 -7.18 0.48
N ARG A 44 -22.21 -6.97 1.66
CA ARG A 44 -23.21 -5.94 1.97
C ARG A 44 -22.92 -5.32 3.33
N GLU A 45 -23.32 -4.06 3.48
CA GLU A 45 -23.36 -3.41 4.78
C GLU A 45 -24.48 -3.96 5.67
N LEU A 46 -24.26 -3.99 6.98
CA LEU A 46 -25.18 -4.56 7.96
C LEU A 46 -26.53 -3.81 8.04
N PHE A 47 -26.60 -2.52 7.71
CA PHE A 47 -27.86 -1.75 7.67
C PHE A 47 -28.79 -2.12 6.50
N LYS A 48 -28.31 -2.91 5.54
CA LYS A 48 -29.16 -3.45 4.48
C LYS A 48 -30.10 -4.53 5.02
N LYS A 49 -31.20 -4.77 4.28
CA LYS A 49 -32.31 -5.62 4.71
C LYS A 49 -32.35 -6.93 3.93
N VAL A 50 -32.73 -8.01 4.61
CA VAL A 50 -33.01 -9.27 3.95
C VAL A 50 -34.34 -9.17 3.18
N THR A 51 -34.34 -9.60 1.92
CA THR A 51 -35.52 -9.49 1.04
C THR A 51 -35.98 -10.81 0.45
N LYS A 52 -35.15 -11.85 0.50
CA LYS A 52 -35.39 -13.19 -0.05
C LYS A 52 -34.49 -14.21 0.65
N ASP A 53 -34.78 -15.49 0.45
CA ASP A 53 -33.96 -16.59 0.94
C ASP A 53 -32.51 -16.43 0.50
N CYS A 54 -31.58 -16.62 1.45
CA CYS A 54 -30.17 -16.37 1.20
C CYS A 54 -29.24 -17.13 2.16
N LEU A 55 -28.01 -17.30 1.71
CA LEU A 55 -26.86 -17.72 2.52
C LEU A 55 -26.14 -16.48 3.03
N LEU A 56 -25.86 -16.42 4.33
CA LEU A 56 -25.09 -15.35 4.94
C LEU A 56 -23.76 -15.89 5.50
N GLU A 57 -22.72 -15.08 5.29
CA GLU A 57 -21.40 -15.26 5.88
C GLU A 57 -20.98 -13.93 6.48
N PHE A 58 -20.57 -13.89 7.76
CA PHE A 58 -20.19 -12.66 8.43
C PHE A 58 -18.68 -12.42 8.38
N PHE A 59 -18.29 -11.16 8.29
CA PHE A 59 -16.92 -10.69 8.38
C PHE A 59 -16.74 -9.79 9.59
N THR A 60 -15.68 -10.05 10.34
CA THR A 60 -15.32 -9.32 11.54
C THR A 60 -14.26 -8.24 11.27
N LEU A 61 -13.90 -7.45 12.28
CA LEU A 61 -12.79 -6.49 12.18
C LEU A 61 -11.42 -7.16 12.00
N GLY A 62 -11.29 -8.45 12.31
CA GLY A 62 -10.08 -9.24 12.04
C GLY A 62 -9.90 -9.61 10.56
N ASP A 63 -10.97 -9.52 9.77
CA ASP A 63 -10.93 -9.77 8.33
C ASP A 63 -10.51 -8.50 7.57
N ASP A 64 -9.78 -8.65 6.45
CA ASP A 64 -9.29 -7.50 5.66
C ASP A 64 -10.41 -6.54 5.25
N VAL A 65 -11.54 -7.06 4.81
CA VAL A 65 -12.67 -6.23 4.37
C VAL A 65 -13.36 -5.53 5.53
N GLY A 66 -13.45 -6.20 6.69
CA GLY A 66 -14.01 -5.62 7.91
C GLY A 66 -13.10 -4.53 8.48
N HIS A 67 -11.80 -4.78 8.55
CA HIS A 67 -10.82 -3.79 9.01
C HIS A 67 -10.81 -2.53 8.12
N LYS A 68 -10.75 -2.71 6.79
CA LYS A 68 -10.85 -1.58 5.83
C LYS A 68 -12.15 -0.79 5.98
N THR A 69 -13.24 -1.46 6.36
CA THR A 69 -14.54 -0.82 6.62
C THR A 69 -14.50 0.01 7.90
N TYR A 70 -13.86 -0.52 8.96
CA TYR A 70 -13.67 0.22 10.20
C TYR A 70 -12.83 1.48 10.00
N VAL A 71 -11.66 1.36 9.36
CA VAL A 71 -10.77 2.50 9.06
C VAL A 71 -11.53 3.58 8.31
N ARG A 72 -12.27 3.22 7.26
CA ARG A 72 -13.05 4.17 6.45
C ARG A 72 -14.14 4.87 7.25
N THR A 73 -14.85 4.12 8.09
CA THR A 73 -15.91 4.68 8.94
C THR A 73 -15.34 5.63 9.98
N ALA A 74 -14.22 5.26 10.62
CA ALA A 74 -13.50 6.10 11.56
C ALA A 74 -12.97 7.39 10.89
N THR A 75 -12.48 7.28 9.64
CA THR A 75 -12.04 8.44 8.86
C THR A 75 -13.18 9.43 8.62
N MET A 76 -14.35 8.95 8.18
CA MET A 76 -15.52 9.82 7.99
C MET A 76 -15.98 10.45 9.32
N LEU A 77 -15.96 9.68 10.40
CA LEU A 77 -16.30 10.19 11.74
C LEU A 77 -15.32 11.29 12.20
N PHE A 78 -14.02 11.11 11.92
CA PHE A 78 -12.99 12.07 12.24
C PHE A 78 -13.16 13.37 11.43
N LEU A 79 -13.41 13.27 10.13
CA LEU A 79 -13.69 14.44 9.26
C LEU A 79 -14.97 15.17 9.67
N LYS A 80 -16.01 14.43 10.11
CA LYS A 80 -17.19 15.03 10.74
C LYS A 80 -16.82 15.78 12.03
N GLY A 81 -15.93 15.21 12.85
CA GLY A 81 -15.41 15.88 14.04
C GLY A 81 -14.68 17.19 13.70
N ILE A 82 -13.82 17.19 12.67
CA ILE A 82 -13.18 18.41 12.16
C ILE A 82 -14.23 19.43 11.67
N CYS A 83 -15.22 18.96 10.91
CA CYS A 83 -16.31 19.79 10.39
C CYS A 83 -17.07 20.51 11.51
N ASP A 84 -17.43 19.81 12.58
CA ASP A 84 -18.21 20.35 13.68
C ASP A 84 -17.39 21.31 14.56
N VAL A 85 -16.08 21.08 14.69
CA VAL A 85 -15.21 21.88 15.56
C VAL A 85 -14.63 23.09 14.82
N PHE A 86 -14.25 22.95 13.56
CA PHE A 86 -13.51 23.97 12.80
C PHE A 86 -14.24 24.45 11.54
N GLY A 87 -15.41 23.89 11.23
CA GLY A 87 -16.24 24.28 10.10
C GLY A 87 -16.06 23.38 8.87
N ALA A 88 -17.04 23.47 7.97
CA ALA A 88 -17.11 22.62 6.78
C ALA A 88 -15.91 22.78 5.83
N GLU A 89 -15.35 23.99 5.72
CA GLU A 89 -14.18 24.26 4.87
C GLU A 89 -12.95 23.52 5.38
N ALA A 90 -12.73 23.47 6.70
CA ALA A 90 -11.61 22.74 7.29
C ALA A 90 -11.69 21.25 6.97
N ALA A 91 -12.87 20.64 7.07
CA ALA A 91 -13.05 19.24 6.72
C ALA A 91 -12.83 18.97 5.21
N ARG A 92 -13.41 19.82 4.33
CA ARG A 92 -13.28 19.67 2.88
C ARG A 92 -11.83 19.74 2.38
N LYS A 93 -11.06 20.68 2.95
CA LYS A 93 -9.65 20.90 2.58
C LYS A 93 -8.69 19.96 3.30
N SER A 94 -9.15 19.23 4.33
CA SER A 94 -8.32 18.20 4.96
C SER A 94 -7.98 17.10 3.95
N CYS A 95 -6.73 16.67 3.95
CA CYS A 95 -6.25 15.59 3.11
C CYS A 95 -5.88 14.38 3.96
N VAL A 96 -6.49 13.23 3.68
CA VAL A 96 -6.12 11.95 4.29
C VAL A 96 -4.93 11.39 3.52
N GLU A 97 -3.71 11.56 4.03
CA GLU A 97 -2.52 11.35 3.22
C GLU A 97 -1.99 9.91 3.30
N PHE A 98 -1.49 9.48 4.45
CA PHE A 98 -0.84 8.16 4.55
C PHE A 98 -0.95 7.56 5.96
N THR A 99 -0.47 6.34 6.11
CA THR A 99 -0.45 5.64 7.41
C THR A 99 1.00 5.48 7.89
N ILE A 100 1.24 5.87 9.14
CA ILE A 100 2.48 5.62 9.88
C ILE A 100 2.17 4.72 11.06
N GLY A 101 2.82 3.56 11.15
CA GLY A 101 2.43 2.56 12.14
C GLY A 101 0.94 2.21 12.00
N HIS A 102 0.18 2.41 13.08
CA HIS A 102 -1.28 2.24 13.13
C HIS A 102 -2.05 3.57 13.08
N GLY A 103 -1.35 4.70 12.86
CA GLY A 103 -1.93 6.03 12.74
C GLY A 103 -2.19 6.43 11.29
N LEU A 104 -3.33 7.04 11.04
CA LEU A 104 -3.68 7.65 9.76
C LEU A 104 -3.41 9.14 9.85
N TYR A 105 -2.45 9.64 9.08
CA TYR A 105 -2.11 11.05 9.04
C TYR A 105 -3.10 11.83 8.18
N VAL A 106 -3.63 12.90 8.76
CA VAL A 106 -4.58 13.81 8.12
C VAL A 106 -4.04 15.23 8.23
N ASN A 107 -3.67 15.80 7.09
CA ASN A 107 -3.19 17.16 6.98
C ASN A 107 -4.39 18.11 6.77
N THR A 108 -4.51 19.12 7.62
CA THR A 108 -5.60 20.10 7.52
C THR A 108 -5.24 21.30 6.65
N LEU A 109 -4.05 21.31 6.05
CA LEU A 109 -3.53 22.39 5.19
C LEU A 109 -3.68 23.79 5.83
N GLY A 110 -3.47 23.88 7.14
CA GLY A 110 -3.57 25.11 7.92
C GLY A 110 -5.00 25.56 8.25
N MET A 111 -6.03 24.80 7.86
CA MET A 111 -7.44 25.15 8.12
C MET A 111 -7.87 24.94 9.59
N ALA A 112 -7.12 24.16 10.35
CA ALA A 112 -7.34 23.95 11.78
C ALA A 112 -6.01 24.12 12.55
N PRO A 113 -6.02 24.73 13.74
CA PRO A 113 -4.81 24.81 14.56
C PRO A 113 -4.44 23.43 15.10
N VAL A 114 -3.22 22.97 14.81
CA VAL A 114 -2.73 21.65 15.23
C VAL A 114 -2.15 21.73 16.63
N THR A 115 -2.99 21.47 17.63
CA THR A 115 -2.64 21.50 19.05
C THR A 115 -3.28 20.33 19.80
N ALA A 116 -2.76 19.98 20.97
CA ALA A 116 -3.39 18.99 21.86
C ALA A 116 -4.85 19.35 22.19
N GLN A 117 -5.14 20.64 22.40
CA GLN A 117 -6.51 21.11 22.67
C GLN A 117 -7.43 20.89 21.48
N SER A 118 -6.96 21.10 20.26
CA SER A 118 -7.72 20.83 19.03
C SER A 118 -8.02 19.35 18.87
N ALA A 119 -7.00 18.50 19.08
CA ALA A 119 -7.16 17.05 19.05
C ALA A 119 -8.20 16.56 20.06
N GLU A 120 -8.14 17.04 21.31
CA GLU A 120 -9.12 16.71 22.35
C GLU A 120 -10.54 17.17 21.99
N LYS A 121 -10.73 18.35 21.37
CA LYS A 121 -12.04 18.82 20.91
C LYS A 121 -12.61 17.91 19.82
N ILE A 122 -11.80 17.53 18.83
CA ILE A 122 -12.21 16.60 17.78
C ILE A 122 -12.59 15.26 18.39
N LYS A 123 -11.73 14.71 19.26
CA LYS A 123 -11.95 13.43 19.94
C LYS A 123 -13.23 13.44 20.78
N ALA A 124 -13.46 14.49 21.56
CA ALA A 124 -14.68 14.65 22.36
C ALA A 124 -15.93 14.65 21.47
N ARG A 125 -15.90 15.35 20.33
CA ARG A 125 -17.02 15.34 19.38
C ARG A 125 -17.24 13.97 18.75
N MET A 126 -16.19 13.28 18.39
CA MET A 126 -16.28 11.88 17.89
C MET A 126 -16.92 10.97 18.94
N LEU A 127 -16.49 11.06 20.20
CA LEU A 127 -17.05 10.27 21.30
C LEU A 127 -18.54 10.53 21.50
N GLU A 128 -18.99 11.79 21.44
CA GLU A 128 -20.39 12.16 21.50
C GLU A 128 -21.21 11.49 20.38
N LEU A 129 -20.71 11.50 19.14
CA LEU A 129 -21.36 10.84 18.01
C LEU A 129 -21.42 9.30 18.19
N VAL A 130 -20.36 8.71 18.78
CA VAL A 130 -20.28 7.29 19.11
C VAL A 130 -21.30 6.90 20.18
N GLU A 131 -21.38 7.66 21.28
CA GLU A 131 -22.33 7.42 22.39
C GLU A 131 -23.78 7.52 21.90
N ASN A 132 -24.08 8.50 21.04
CA ASN A 132 -25.39 8.67 20.43
C ASN A 132 -25.68 7.69 19.28
N LYS A 133 -24.73 6.83 18.92
CA LYS A 133 -24.86 5.85 17.84
C LYS A 133 -25.41 6.49 16.54
N VAL A 134 -24.91 7.66 16.18
CA VAL A 134 -25.39 8.40 15.02
C VAL A 134 -25.24 7.53 13.75
N PRO A 135 -26.33 7.32 12.95
CA PRO A 135 -26.31 6.40 11.83
C PRO A 135 -25.53 6.96 10.64
N PHE A 136 -24.85 6.07 9.89
CA PHE A 136 -24.33 6.37 8.57
C PHE A 136 -25.40 6.05 7.53
N MET A 137 -25.87 7.07 6.86
CA MET A 137 -26.88 6.95 5.80
C MET A 137 -26.19 6.83 4.44
N LYS A 138 -26.58 5.81 3.66
CA LYS A 138 -26.09 5.64 2.29
C LYS A 138 -27.20 5.88 1.29
N ARG A 139 -26.98 6.80 0.37
CA ARG A 139 -27.91 7.09 -0.72
C ARG A 139 -27.21 6.93 -2.07
N SER A 140 -27.94 6.39 -3.05
CA SER A 140 -27.46 6.28 -4.44
C SER A 140 -28.08 7.41 -5.24
N TYR A 141 -27.24 8.22 -5.86
CA TYR A 141 -27.63 9.33 -6.71
C TYR A 141 -27.30 9.01 -8.18
N PRO A 142 -28.12 9.44 -9.15
CA PRO A 142 -27.65 9.55 -10.53
C PRO A 142 -26.38 10.40 -10.60
N LEU A 143 -25.49 10.11 -11.56
CA LEU A 143 -24.18 10.78 -11.64
C LEU A 143 -24.33 12.31 -11.68
N GLU A 144 -25.25 12.82 -12.48
CA GLU A 144 -25.50 14.26 -12.63
C GLU A 144 -25.93 14.92 -11.32
N GLU A 145 -26.85 14.28 -10.57
CA GLU A 145 -27.29 14.76 -9.26
C GLU A 145 -26.16 14.72 -8.22
N ALA A 146 -25.30 13.67 -8.28
CA ALA A 146 -24.12 13.60 -7.42
C ALA A 146 -23.11 14.72 -7.72
N MET A 147 -22.90 15.03 -8.99
CA MET A 147 -22.04 16.14 -9.43
C MET A 147 -22.59 17.50 -8.96
N GLU A 148 -23.91 17.69 -9.04
CA GLU A 148 -24.57 18.89 -8.52
C GLU A 148 -24.36 19.03 -7.00
N LEU A 149 -24.57 17.94 -6.25
CA LEU A 149 -24.32 17.91 -4.80
C LEU A 149 -22.87 18.24 -4.45
N PHE A 150 -21.90 17.66 -5.18
CA PHE A 150 -20.49 17.98 -4.94
C PHE A 150 -20.17 19.45 -5.22
N ARG A 151 -20.76 20.03 -6.24
CA ARG A 151 -20.61 21.46 -6.56
C ARG A 151 -21.25 22.34 -5.49
N GLU A 152 -22.46 22.03 -5.05
CA GLU A 152 -23.15 22.76 -3.96
C GLU A 152 -22.38 22.70 -2.64
N LYS A 153 -21.72 21.57 -2.36
CA LYS A 153 -20.89 21.36 -1.18
C LYS A 153 -19.43 21.80 -1.37
N GLU A 154 -19.09 22.39 -2.52
CA GLU A 154 -17.74 22.85 -2.88
C GLU A 154 -16.67 21.72 -2.81
N MET A 155 -17.03 20.49 -3.10
CA MET A 155 -16.14 19.31 -3.13
C MET A 155 -15.50 19.15 -4.52
N GLN A 156 -14.60 20.05 -4.87
CA GLN A 156 -14.00 20.14 -6.21
C GLN A 156 -13.19 18.90 -6.61
N ASP A 157 -12.51 18.28 -5.67
CA ASP A 157 -11.78 17.03 -5.85
C ASP A 157 -12.69 15.88 -6.33
N LYS A 158 -13.89 15.78 -5.76
CA LYS A 158 -14.90 14.80 -6.12
C LYS A 158 -15.59 15.15 -7.44
N GLU A 159 -15.87 16.43 -7.69
CA GLU A 159 -16.39 16.88 -8.97
C GLU A 159 -15.44 16.49 -10.11
N LYS A 160 -14.14 16.75 -9.99
CA LYS A 160 -13.11 16.33 -10.95
C LYS A 160 -13.05 14.81 -11.11
N LEU A 161 -13.03 14.07 -9.99
CA LEU A 161 -12.98 12.61 -10.03
C LEU A 161 -14.14 12.01 -10.81
N PHE A 162 -15.35 12.49 -10.55
CA PHE A 162 -16.57 11.96 -11.15
C PHE A 162 -16.82 12.44 -12.58
N HIS A 163 -16.17 13.51 -13.03
CA HIS A 163 -16.18 13.94 -14.43
C HIS A 163 -15.71 12.82 -15.38
N TYR A 164 -14.79 11.96 -14.94
CA TYR A 164 -14.22 10.87 -15.75
C TYR A 164 -14.90 9.50 -15.52
N ARG A 165 -15.93 9.46 -14.68
CA ARG A 165 -16.62 8.21 -14.36
C ARG A 165 -17.72 7.88 -15.36
N MET A 166 -17.73 6.62 -15.83
CA MET A 166 -18.79 6.09 -16.69
C MET A 166 -19.94 5.43 -15.90
N SER A 167 -19.94 5.54 -14.57
CA SER A 167 -20.95 4.96 -13.69
C SER A 167 -22.24 5.79 -13.73
N SER A 168 -23.38 5.14 -13.89
CA SER A 168 -24.70 5.81 -13.84
C SER A 168 -25.14 6.22 -12.42
N LEU A 169 -24.56 5.59 -11.38
CA LEU A 169 -24.94 5.82 -9.99
C LEU A 169 -23.71 6.01 -9.11
N VAL A 170 -23.81 6.98 -8.18
CA VAL A 170 -22.80 7.29 -7.16
C VAL A 170 -23.41 7.07 -5.78
N ASN A 171 -22.71 6.31 -4.92
CA ASN A 171 -23.14 6.12 -3.53
C ASN A 171 -22.46 7.18 -2.65
N ILE A 172 -23.25 8.02 -2.02
CA ILE A 172 -22.80 9.06 -1.10
C ILE A 172 -23.23 8.66 0.31
N TYR A 173 -22.36 8.88 1.28
CA TYR A 173 -22.64 8.66 2.69
C TYR A 173 -22.90 9.98 3.39
N GLU A 174 -23.74 9.92 4.42
CA GLU A 174 -24.10 11.05 5.26
C GLU A 174 -24.02 10.64 6.74
N ILE A 175 -23.49 11.49 7.58
CA ILE A 175 -23.57 11.40 9.03
C ILE A 175 -23.91 12.78 9.59
N ASP A 176 -25.08 12.93 10.22
CA ASP A 176 -25.50 14.17 10.90
C ASP A 176 -25.26 15.43 10.05
N GLY A 177 -25.74 15.42 8.79
CA GLY A 177 -25.61 16.53 7.84
C GLY A 177 -24.25 16.69 7.16
N TYR A 178 -23.25 15.88 7.51
CA TYR A 178 -21.97 15.82 6.80
C TYR A 178 -22.03 14.77 5.70
N TYR A 179 -21.76 15.20 4.46
CA TYR A 179 -21.79 14.35 3.26
C TYR A 179 -20.39 14.06 2.77
N ASP A 180 -20.15 12.81 2.36
CA ASP A 180 -18.88 12.43 1.73
C ASP A 180 -19.01 11.22 0.82
N TYR A 181 -18.03 11.04 -0.04
CA TYR A 181 -17.91 9.90 -0.94
C TYR A 181 -16.86 8.89 -0.45
N TYR A 182 -17.25 7.61 -0.46
CA TYR A 182 -16.30 6.52 -0.21
C TYR A 182 -16.57 5.34 -1.16
N TYR A 183 -15.52 4.78 -1.74
CA TYR A 183 -15.64 3.68 -2.71
C TYR A 183 -15.74 2.28 -2.08
N GLY A 184 -15.92 2.17 -0.77
CA GLY A 184 -16.06 0.93 -0.03
C GLY A 184 -17.33 0.88 0.82
N TYR A 185 -17.34 -0.06 1.76
CA TYR A 185 -18.42 -0.27 2.71
C TYR A 185 -18.21 0.54 3.98
N MET A 186 -19.28 0.84 4.69
CA MET A 186 -19.29 1.55 5.97
C MET A 186 -20.01 0.72 7.04
N LEU A 187 -19.67 0.94 8.30
CA LEU A 187 -20.39 0.41 9.45
C LEU A 187 -21.77 1.07 9.60
N PRO A 188 -22.72 0.44 10.32
CA PRO A 188 -24.09 0.95 10.41
C PRO A 188 -24.23 2.33 11.07
N ASN A 189 -23.47 2.57 12.12
CA ASN A 189 -23.55 3.79 12.93
C ASN A 189 -22.22 4.05 13.65
N ALA A 190 -22.04 5.26 14.17
CA ALA A 190 -20.83 5.68 14.86
C ALA A 190 -20.50 4.81 16.09
N GLY A 191 -21.50 4.22 16.75
CA GLY A 191 -21.30 3.34 17.91
C GLY A 191 -20.47 2.09 17.67
N TYR A 192 -20.19 1.75 16.41
CA TYR A 192 -19.26 0.69 16.04
C TYR A 192 -17.79 1.16 16.09
N VAL A 193 -17.52 2.46 16.04
CA VAL A 193 -16.15 3.04 16.08
C VAL A 193 -15.76 3.26 17.55
N LYS A 194 -15.38 2.17 18.23
CA LYS A 194 -15.11 2.18 19.69
C LYS A 194 -13.67 2.46 20.05
N TRP A 195 -12.73 2.11 19.18
CA TRP A 195 -11.30 2.13 19.45
C TRP A 195 -10.63 3.12 18.50
N PHE A 196 -10.38 4.31 18.98
CA PHE A 196 -9.63 5.35 18.25
C PHE A 196 -9.01 6.33 19.25
N ASP A 197 -7.98 7.02 18.79
CA ASP A 197 -7.43 8.18 19.47
C ASP A 197 -7.05 9.26 18.44
N VAL A 198 -6.92 10.49 18.86
CA VAL A 198 -6.54 11.63 18.03
C VAL A 198 -5.43 12.39 18.73
N MET A 199 -4.32 12.59 18.01
CA MET A 199 -3.19 13.37 18.52
C MET A 199 -2.72 14.37 17.47
N PRO A 200 -2.17 15.54 17.88
CA PRO A 200 -1.47 16.43 16.95
C PRO A 200 -0.17 15.75 16.51
N TYR A 201 0.16 15.89 15.25
CA TYR A 201 1.42 15.38 14.70
C TYR A 201 1.85 16.26 13.53
N GLU A 202 3.05 16.85 13.64
CA GLU A 202 3.59 17.80 12.66
C GLU A 202 2.56 18.90 12.29
N GLU A 203 2.21 19.08 11.03
CA GLU A 203 1.25 20.08 10.55
C GLU A 203 -0.20 19.57 10.47
N GLY A 204 -0.46 18.36 10.99
CA GLY A 204 -1.77 17.70 10.92
C GLY A 204 -2.13 16.93 12.19
N PHE A 205 -3.02 15.98 12.02
CA PHE A 205 -3.46 15.09 13.09
C PHE A 205 -3.18 13.63 12.72
N MET A 206 -2.86 12.84 13.73
CA MET A 206 -2.79 11.39 13.63
C MET A 206 -4.07 10.80 14.22
N LEU A 207 -4.87 10.13 13.39
CA LEU A 207 -5.99 9.30 13.83
C LEU A 207 -5.45 7.89 14.11
N LEU A 208 -5.30 7.54 15.38
CA LEU A 208 -4.84 6.22 15.81
C LEU A 208 -6.00 5.24 15.76
N LEU A 209 -5.77 4.07 15.15
CA LEU A 209 -6.78 3.04 14.94
C LEU A 209 -6.21 1.67 15.34
N PRO A 210 -7.06 0.69 15.71
CA PRO A 210 -6.62 -0.65 16.02
C PRO A 210 -5.98 -1.33 14.82
N SER A 211 -5.03 -2.23 15.07
CA SER A 211 -4.47 -3.08 14.02
C SER A 211 -5.44 -4.22 13.65
N LYS A 212 -5.24 -4.82 12.48
CA LYS A 212 -5.99 -6.03 12.11
C LYS A 212 -5.70 -7.22 13.05
N LYS A 213 -4.49 -7.29 13.60
CA LYS A 213 -4.07 -8.34 14.53
C LYS A 213 -4.71 -8.14 15.92
N ASN A 214 -4.93 -6.89 16.30
CA ASN A 214 -5.56 -6.53 17.57
C ASN A 214 -6.71 -5.53 17.32
N PRO A 215 -7.85 -5.98 16.78
CA PRO A 215 -8.91 -5.11 16.30
C PRO A 215 -9.77 -4.47 17.41
N THR A 216 -9.52 -4.80 18.66
CA THR A 216 -10.28 -4.33 19.83
C THR A 216 -9.47 -3.53 20.84
N ALA A 217 -8.24 -3.14 20.48
CA ALA A 217 -7.40 -2.29 21.32
C ALA A 217 -6.51 -1.38 20.47
N LEU A 218 -6.13 -0.24 21.03
CA LEU A 218 -5.12 0.61 20.44
C LEU A 218 -3.72 0.17 20.88
N GLU A 219 -2.81 0.13 19.94
CA GLU A 219 -1.39 -0.03 20.20
C GLU A 219 -0.75 1.34 20.38
N PRO A 220 0.36 1.46 21.15
CA PRO A 220 1.12 2.71 21.23
C PRO A 220 1.50 3.21 19.83
N PHE A 221 1.52 4.52 19.65
CA PHE A 221 1.95 5.10 18.37
C PHE A 221 3.42 4.76 18.11
N ASP A 222 3.65 4.08 16.99
CA ASP A 222 4.98 3.71 16.49
C ASP A 222 5.43 4.81 15.52
N GLU A 223 6.21 5.76 16.04
CA GLU A 223 6.75 6.86 15.26
C GLU A 223 7.82 6.34 14.30
N ARG A 224 7.62 6.63 13.00
CA ARG A 224 8.55 6.28 11.91
C ARG A 224 8.92 7.55 11.17
N ARG A 225 9.89 8.26 11.73
CA ARG A 225 10.24 9.61 11.31
C ARG A 225 10.74 9.69 9.87
N LYS A 226 11.66 8.80 9.49
CA LYS A 226 12.22 8.78 8.12
C LYS A 226 11.16 8.41 7.08
N LEU A 227 10.27 7.47 7.43
CA LEU A 227 9.15 7.11 6.57
C LEU A 227 8.21 8.31 6.40
N PHE A 228 7.87 9.02 7.48
CA PHE A 228 7.04 10.22 7.43
C PHE A 228 7.63 11.27 6.49
N GLU A 229 8.90 11.66 6.69
CA GLU A 229 9.60 12.67 5.88
C GLU A 229 9.63 12.28 4.39
N THR A 230 9.82 10.99 4.09
CA THR A 230 9.82 10.48 2.72
C THR A 230 8.43 10.59 2.09
N MET A 231 7.37 10.26 2.83
CA MET A 231 5.98 10.37 2.37
C MET A 231 5.59 11.84 2.17
N GLU A 232 5.87 12.70 3.16
CA GLU A 232 5.60 14.13 3.11
C GLU A 232 6.30 14.81 1.92
N SER A 233 7.61 14.52 1.72
CA SER A 233 8.35 15.00 0.54
C SER A 233 7.70 14.58 -0.78
N SER A 234 7.09 13.40 -0.82
CA SER A 234 6.40 12.90 -2.02
C SER A 234 5.06 13.58 -2.23
N GLN A 235 4.31 13.87 -1.16
CA GLN A 235 3.07 14.65 -1.20
C GLN A 235 3.35 16.10 -1.63
N ASP A 236 4.39 16.72 -1.06
CA ASP A 236 4.82 18.07 -1.45
C ASP A 236 5.19 18.17 -2.93
N TRP A 237 5.86 17.14 -3.46
CA TRP A 237 6.13 17.09 -4.88
C TRP A 237 4.84 17.02 -5.71
N GLY A 238 3.87 16.20 -5.32
CA GLY A 238 2.55 16.12 -5.96
C GLY A 238 1.83 17.48 -5.94
N ARG A 239 1.82 18.17 -4.80
CA ARG A 239 1.27 19.53 -4.66
C ARG A 239 1.95 20.53 -5.59
N LYS A 240 3.29 20.53 -5.67
CA LYS A 240 4.06 21.39 -6.58
C LYS A 240 3.79 21.08 -8.04
N ALA A 241 3.55 19.82 -8.37
CA ALA A 241 3.18 19.40 -9.73
C ALA A 241 1.70 19.67 -10.05
N GLY A 242 0.87 20.05 -9.07
CA GLY A 242 -0.56 20.25 -9.23
C GLY A 242 -1.34 18.95 -9.46
N ILE A 243 -0.81 17.81 -8.96
CA ILE A 243 -1.42 16.48 -9.13
C ILE A 243 -1.45 15.79 -7.76
N GLU A 244 -2.54 15.95 -7.04
CA GLU A 244 -2.75 15.37 -5.72
C GLU A 244 -3.75 14.23 -5.76
N THR A 245 -4.69 14.27 -6.72
CA THR A 245 -5.78 13.31 -6.85
C THR A 245 -5.82 12.64 -8.22
N VAL A 246 -6.55 11.54 -8.31
CA VAL A 246 -6.80 10.85 -9.58
C VAL A 246 -7.53 11.77 -10.57
N GLY A 247 -8.40 12.68 -10.08
CA GLY A 247 -9.03 13.67 -10.93
C GLY A 247 -8.01 14.58 -11.62
N ASP A 248 -7.01 15.08 -10.88
CA ASP A 248 -5.95 15.92 -11.43
C ASP A 248 -5.08 15.15 -12.45
N LEU A 249 -4.76 13.88 -12.16
CA LEU A 249 -4.03 13.02 -13.09
C LEU A 249 -4.82 12.82 -14.40
N ASN A 250 -6.13 12.58 -14.30
CA ASN A 250 -6.99 12.41 -15.46
C ASN A 250 -7.08 13.71 -16.30
N ASP A 251 -7.09 14.89 -15.65
CA ASP A 251 -6.99 16.19 -16.34
C ASP A 251 -5.69 16.27 -17.16
N GLN A 252 -4.55 15.83 -16.60
CA GLN A 252 -3.24 15.81 -17.31
C GLN A 252 -3.28 14.82 -18.49
N ILE A 253 -3.91 13.67 -18.33
CA ILE A 253 -4.05 12.70 -19.43
C ILE A 253 -4.86 13.31 -20.58
N CYS A 254 -5.99 13.94 -20.27
CA CYS A 254 -6.88 14.55 -21.26
C CYS A 254 -6.29 15.79 -21.94
N SER A 255 -5.43 16.55 -21.23
CA SER A 255 -4.74 17.72 -21.80
C SER A 255 -3.60 17.34 -22.77
N GLY A 256 -3.19 16.07 -22.82
CA GLY A 256 -2.07 15.59 -23.62
C GLY A 256 -0.69 15.87 -23.00
N SER A 257 -0.62 16.31 -21.73
CA SER A 257 0.63 16.70 -21.05
C SER A 257 1.35 15.53 -20.36
N MET A 258 0.92 14.29 -20.58
CA MET A 258 1.47 13.12 -19.89
C MET A 258 2.95 12.87 -20.17
N SER A 259 3.43 13.12 -21.38
CA SER A 259 4.86 12.94 -21.72
C SER A 259 5.74 13.85 -20.88
N ASP A 260 5.33 15.11 -20.69
CA ASP A 260 6.07 16.06 -19.86
C ASP A 260 6.05 15.66 -18.40
N LEU A 261 4.90 15.24 -17.86
CA LEU A 261 4.78 14.75 -16.48
C LEU A 261 5.71 13.55 -16.23
N ILE A 262 5.72 12.58 -17.15
CA ILE A 262 6.58 11.40 -17.05
C ILE A 262 8.05 11.82 -16.99
N LEU A 263 8.50 12.70 -17.91
CA LEU A 263 9.88 13.16 -17.96
C LEU A 263 10.28 13.97 -16.72
N ILE A 264 9.40 14.83 -16.22
CA ILE A 264 9.64 15.62 -15.00
C ILE A 264 9.79 14.70 -13.78
N GLN A 265 8.92 13.70 -13.64
CA GLN A 265 9.03 12.77 -12.50
C GLN A 265 10.24 11.85 -12.62
N GLU A 266 10.59 11.38 -13.80
CA GLU A 266 11.83 10.60 -14.02
C GLU A 266 13.08 11.43 -13.68
N ALA A 267 13.11 12.71 -14.07
CA ALA A 267 14.19 13.62 -13.73
C ALA A 267 14.29 13.84 -12.21
N GLU A 268 13.16 13.99 -11.52
CA GLU A 268 13.13 14.11 -10.06
C GLU A 268 13.63 12.85 -9.36
N GLN A 269 13.24 11.67 -9.84
CA GLN A 269 13.77 10.42 -9.31
C GLN A 269 15.29 10.30 -9.55
N GLU A 270 15.76 10.67 -10.75
CA GLU A 270 17.19 10.62 -11.07
C GLU A 270 18.01 11.60 -10.22
N ARG A 271 17.48 12.79 -9.95
CA ARG A 271 18.08 13.75 -9.03
C ARG A 271 18.23 13.17 -7.61
N LYS A 272 17.17 12.56 -7.07
CA LYS A 272 17.19 11.91 -5.74
C LYS A 272 18.19 10.75 -5.67
N ILE A 273 18.28 9.93 -6.74
CA ILE A 273 19.27 8.84 -6.82
C ILE A 273 20.70 9.42 -6.84
N GLY A 274 20.90 10.51 -7.57
CA GLY A 274 22.20 11.23 -7.61
C GLY A 274 22.59 11.81 -6.25
N GLU A 275 21.64 12.33 -5.48
CA GLU A 275 21.86 12.80 -4.10
C GLU A 275 22.30 11.65 -3.17
N ILE A 276 21.64 10.49 -3.24
CA ILE A 276 22.03 9.29 -2.50
C ILE A 276 23.44 8.84 -2.91
N ALA A 277 23.75 8.82 -4.22
CA ALA A 277 25.08 8.45 -4.71
C ALA A 277 26.15 9.40 -4.18
N LYS A 278 25.87 10.70 -4.11
CA LYS A 278 26.77 11.69 -3.55
C LYS A 278 26.99 11.48 -2.05
N ASP A 279 25.94 11.25 -1.28
CA ASP A 279 26.03 10.98 0.17
C ASP A 279 26.89 9.74 0.48
N ILE A 280 26.75 8.69 -0.34
CA ILE A 280 27.59 7.49 -0.25
C ILE A 280 29.07 7.85 -0.45
N LEU A 281 29.41 8.71 -1.41
CA LEU A 281 30.79 9.11 -1.68
C LEU A 281 31.36 10.04 -0.60
N ASP A 282 30.54 10.98 -0.12
CA ASP A 282 30.92 11.93 0.92
C ASP A 282 31.26 11.21 2.24
N ARG A 283 30.67 10.04 2.51
CA ARG A 283 31.00 9.17 3.65
C ARG A 283 32.40 8.53 3.52
N GLY A 284 32.88 8.28 2.33
CA GLY A 284 34.28 7.95 1.99
C GLY A 284 34.73 6.51 2.20
N ASN A 285 34.18 5.76 3.16
CA ASN A 285 34.60 4.40 3.52
C ASN A 285 33.62 3.29 3.10
N VAL A 286 32.58 3.63 2.35
CA VAL A 286 31.53 2.67 1.93
C VAL A 286 32.09 1.64 0.94
N LYS A 287 31.90 0.37 1.26
CA LYS A 287 32.19 -0.80 0.40
C LYS A 287 30.95 -1.60 0.06
N PHE A 288 29.93 -1.53 0.90
CA PHE A 288 28.68 -2.28 0.77
C PHE A 288 27.49 -1.32 0.78
N ILE A 289 26.75 -1.27 -0.30
CA ILE A 289 25.45 -0.61 -0.37
C ILE A 289 24.40 -1.68 -0.20
N MET A 290 23.64 -1.62 0.92
CA MET A 290 22.64 -2.61 1.29
C MET A 290 21.26 -2.08 0.98
N ILE A 291 20.61 -2.58 -0.07
CA ILE A 291 19.29 -2.10 -0.53
C ILE A 291 18.22 -3.11 -0.10
N ALA A 292 17.31 -2.68 0.76
CA ALA A 292 16.15 -3.48 1.12
C ALA A 292 14.84 -2.76 0.82
N GLY A 293 13.79 -3.54 0.71
CA GLY A 293 12.45 -3.04 0.52
C GLY A 293 11.46 -4.16 0.21
N PRO A 294 10.18 -3.90 0.38
CA PRO A 294 9.14 -4.91 0.22
C PRO A 294 9.05 -5.42 -1.24
N SER A 295 8.33 -6.51 -1.41
CA SER A 295 8.12 -7.08 -2.75
C SER A 295 7.54 -6.06 -3.73
N SER A 296 8.06 -6.04 -4.95
CA SER A 296 7.67 -5.13 -6.04
C SER A 296 7.88 -3.64 -5.71
N SER A 297 8.88 -3.33 -4.90
CA SER A 297 9.32 -1.95 -4.64
C SER A 297 10.21 -1.37 -5.73
N GLY A 298 10.71 -2.17 -6.68
CA GLY A 298 11.61 -1.71 -7.74
C GLY A 298 13.08 -1.70 -7.34
N LYS A 299 13.49 -2.55 -6.39
CA LYS A 299 14.89 -2.67 -5.91
C LYS A 299 15.89 -2.87 -7.03
N THR A 300 15.60 -3.78 -7.93
CA THR A 300 16.52 -4.17 -9.02
C THR A 300 16.76 -3.00 -9.97
N SER A 301 15.70 -2.35 -10.46
CA SER A 301 15.86 -1.17 -11.32
C SER A 301 16.55 -0.01 -10.60
N PHE A 302 16.24 0.21 -9.33
CA PHE A 302 16.90 1.22 -8.51
C PHE A 302 18.39 0.93 -8.33
N SER A 303 18.79 -0.31 -8.04
CA SER A 303 20.20 -0.69 -7.86
C SER A 303 21.02 -0.44 -9.13
N HIS A 304 20.43 -0.69 -10.30
CA HIS A 304 21.06 -0.38 -11.59
C HIS A 304 21.18 1.13 -11.83
N ARG A 305 20.13 1.91 -11.55
CA ARG A 305 20.16 3.38 -11.68
C ARG A 305 21.19 4.00 -10.73
N LEU A 306 21.22 3.56 -9.47
CA LEU A 306 22.23 3.98 -8.50
C LEU A 306 23.65 3.61 -8.95
N SER A 307 23.83 2.41 -9.51
CA SER A 307 25.11 1.98 -10.07
C SER A 307 25.57 2.88 -11.23
N ILE A 308 24.65 3.35 -12.07
CA ILE A 308 24.97 4.31 -13.12
C ILE A 308 25.45 5.64 -12.51
N GLN A 309 24.76 6.18 -11.51
CA GLN A 309 25.17 7.42 -10.84
C GLN A 309 26.57 7.27 -10.19
N LEU A 310 26.84 6.17 -9.49
CA LEU A 310 28.15 5.90 -8.92
C LEU A 310 29.26 5.83 -9.95
N ARG A 311 28.98 5.26 -11.15
CA ARG A 311 29.94 5.24 -12.28
C ARG A 311 30.25 6.63 -12.81
N THR A 312 29.25 7.52 -12.90
CA THR A 312 29.50 8.91 -13.33
C THR A 312 30.42 9.65 -12.37
N MET A 313 30.49 9.19 -11.11
CA MET A 313 31.33 9.73 -10.05
C MET A 313 32.65 8.97 -9.86
N GLY A 314 33.00 8.06 -10.79
CA GLY A 314 34.31 7.37 -10.84
C GLY A 314 34.40 6.09 -10.01
N LYS A 315 33.27 5.54 -9.50
CA LYS A 315 33.26 4.25 -8.79
C LYS A 315 32.90 3.08 -9.73
N THR A 316 33.30 1.87 -9.34
CA THR A 316 32.95 0.63 -10.02
C THR A 316 31.98 -0.18 -9.17
N PRO A 317 30.65 -0.01 -9.38
CA PRO A 317 29.66 -0.78 -8.63
C PRO A 317 29.48 -2.19 -9.20
N HIS A 318 29.32 -3.17 -8.28
CA HIS A 318 29.03 -4.56 -8.61
C HIS A 318 27.68 -4.97 -8.01
N PRO A 319 26.59 -5.00 -8.81
CA PRO A 319 25.30 -5.48 -8.33
C PRO A 319 25.34 -6.96 -7.92
N ILE A 320 24.72 -7.29 -6.79
CA ILE A 320 24.54 -8.65 -6.26
C ILE A 320 23.10 -8.75 -5.74
N ALA A 321 22.37 -9.77 -6.19
CA ALA A 321 21.07 -10.09 -5.64
C ALA A 321 21.19 -11.06 -4.46
N LEU A 322 20.58 -10.74 -3.31
CA LEU A 322 20.52 -11.68 -2.18
C LEU A 322 19.74 -12.95 -2.53
N ASP A 323 18.81 -12.85 -3.47
CA ASP A 323 18.05 -13.99 -3.97
C ASP A 323 18.95 -15.08 -4.60
N ASP A 324 20.16 -14.75 -5.07
CA ASP A 324 21.14 -15.72 -5.55
C ASP A 324 21.72 -16.61 -4.44
N TYR A 325 21.56 -16.19 -3.18
CA TYR A 325 21.98 -16.93 -2.00
C TYR A 325 20.87 -17.76 -1.35
N PHE A 326 19.70 -17.92 -1.97
CA PHE A 326 18.68 -18.83 -1.46
C PHE A 326 19.26 -20.23 -1.27
N VAL A 327 18.87 -20.89 -0.18
CA VAL A 327 19.10 -22.33 -0.01
C VAL A 327 18.29 -23.11 -1.03
N ASN A 328 18.67 -24.35 -1.35
CA ASN A 328 17.89 -25.19 -2.24
C ASN A 328 16.44 -25.30 -1.73
N ARG A 329 15.46 -25.29 -2.65
CA ARG A 329 14.02 -25.24 -2.30
C ARG A 329 13.62 -26.24 -1.22
N GLU A 330 14.18 -27.45 -1.26
CA GLU A 330 13.89 -28.51 -0.30
C GLU A 330 14.35 -28.17 1.13
N GLN A 331 15.33 -27.29 1.26
CA GLN A 331 15.89 -26.82 2.53
C GLN A 331 15.22 -25.54 3.06
N THR A 332 14.36 -24.91 2.23
CA THR A 332 13.64 -23.69 2.64
C THR A 332 12.73 -24.00 3.83
N PRO A 333 12.78 -23.20 4.90
CA PRO A 333 11.86 -23.33 6.05
C PRO A 333 10.39 -23.32 5.61
N ARG A 334 9.55 -23.99 6.38
CA ARG A 334 8.10 -24.00 6.14
C ARG A 334 7.40 -23.11 7.14
N ASP A 335 6.31 -22.49 6.70
CA ASP A 335 5.43 -21.69 7.56
C ASP A 335 4.48 -22.61 8.37
N GLU A 336 3.65 -22.01 9.23
CA GLU A 336 2.67 -22.71 10.07
C GLU A 336 1.64 -23.53 9.27
N LYS A 337 1.46 -23.23 7.99
CA LYS A 337 0.56 -23.96 7.08
C LYS A 337 1.26 -25.09 6.33
N GLY A 338 2.57 -25.24 6.51
CA GLY A 338 3.39 -26.21 5.84
C GLY A 338 3.88 -25.78 4.44
N ASP A 339 3.60 -24.56 4.01
CA ASP A 339 4.11 -23.98 2.76
C ASP A 339 5.56 -23.47 2.92
N TYR A 340 6.33 -23.44 1.83
CA TYR A 340 7.68 -22.89 1.87
C TYR A 340 7.65 -21.39 2.18
N ASN A 341 8.40 -20.99 3.22
CA ASN A 341 8.54 -19.59 3.63
C ASN A 341 9.80 -18.97 3.01
N PHE A 342 9.67 -18.41 1.81
CA PHE A 342 10.75 -17.72 1.12
C PHE A 342 11.03 -16.30 1.66
N GLU A 343 10.19 -15.78 2.53
CA GLU A 343 10.31 -14.43 3.06
C GLU A 343 11.12 -14.39 4.38
N CYS A 344 11.42 -15.53 4.99
CA CYS A 344 12.22 -15.58 6.22
C CYS A 344 13.72 -15.60 5.93
N LEU A 345 14.53 -15.10 6.88
CA LEU A 345 15.99 -15.05 6.76
C LEU A 345 16.59 -16.46 6.57
N GLY A 346 16.00 -17.49 7.17
CA GLY A 346 16.43 -18.89 7.02
C GLY A 346 16.30 -19.46 5.61
N ALA A 347 15.62 -18.77 4.69
CA ALA A 347 15.59 -19.13 3.28
C ALA A 347 16.89 -18.77 2.55
N ILE A 348 17.75 -17.93 3.15
CA ILE A 348 19.03 -17.48 2.59
C ILE A 348 20.18 -18.18 3.31
N ASP A 349 21.21 -18.59 2.58
CA ASP A 349 22.48 -19.07 3.13
C ASP A 349 23.33 -17.87 3.62
N VAL A 350 22.95 -17.35 4.78
CA VAL A 350 23.57 -16.18 5.40
C VAL A 350 25.07 -16.41 5.64
N LYS A 351 25.46 -17.64 6.00
CA LYS A 351 26.86 -17.98 6.23
C LYS A 351 27.67 -17.88 4.94
N GLN A 352 27.21 -18.49 3.86
CA GLN A 352 27.90 -18.44 2.57
C GLN A 352 28.02 -17.01 2.06
N PHE A 353 26.93 -16.19 2.22
CA PHE A 353 26.97 -14.77 1.85
C PHE A 353 28.09 -14.04 2.60
N ASN A 354 28.15 -14.16 3.93
CA ASN A 354 29.17 -13.48 4.72
C ASN A 354 30.59 -13.96 4.38
N ASP A 355 30.78 -15.27 4.21
CA ASP A 355 32.08 -15.85 3.83
C ASP A 355 32.56 -15.28 2.47
N ASP A 356 31.67 -15.17 1.48
CA ASP A 356 31.99 -14.61 0.16
C ASP A 356 32.29 -13.13 0.22
N MET A 357 31.49 -12.34 0.97
CA MET A 357 31.69 -10.89 1.09
C MET A 357 32.99 -10.55 1.82
N VAL A 358 33.35 -11.30 2.87
CA VAL A 358 34.63 -11.13 3.58
C VAL A 358 35.82 -11.43 2.68
N LYS A 359 35.77 -12.51 1.88
CA LYS A 359 36.81 -12.83 0.88
C LYS A 359 36.94 -11.75 -0.20
N LEU A 360 35.80 -11.25 -0.71
CA LEU A 360 35.82 -10.12 -1.65
C LEU A 360 36.44 -8.87 -1.04
N LEU A 361 36.12 -8.56 0.22
CA LEU A 361 36.70 -7.42 0.93
C LEU A 361 38.22 -7.56 1.12
N SER A 362 38.73 -8.79 1.29
CA SER A 362 40.17 -9.07 1.35
C SER A 362 40.87 -9.06 -0.02
N GLY A 363 40.12 -8.83 -1.12
CA GLY A 363 40.66 -8.81 -2.47
C GLY A 363 40.79 -10.20 -3.12
N GLU A 364 40.24 -11.23 -2.51
CA GLU A 364 40.24 -12.58 -3.09
C GLU A 364 39.25 -12.67 -4.27
N ARG A 365 39.54 -13.59 -5.18
CA ARG A 365 38.65 -13.92 -6.28
C ARG A 365 37.65 -14.97 -5.83
N VAL A 366 36.34 -14.65 -5.88
CA VAL A 366 35.24 -15.48 -5.41
C VAL A 366 34.30 -15.82 -6.55
N GLU A 367 33.87 -17.08 -6.65
CA GLU A 367 32.76 -17.49 -7.53
C GLU A 367 31.44 -17.31 -6.79
N LEU A 368 30.59 -16.39 -7.27
CA LEU A 368 29.30 -16.11 -6.68
C LEU A 368 28.24 -17.10 -7.19
N PRO A 369 27.32 -17.55 -6.32
CA PRO A 369 26.21 -18.42 -6.72
C PRO A 369 25.23 -17.68 -7.63
N THR A 370 24.35 -18.45 -8.26
CA THR A 370 23.15 -17.98 -8.96
C THR A 370 22.01 -18.92 -8.61
N PHE A 371 20.86 -18.37 -8.23
CA PHE A 371 19.69 -19.19 -7.92
C PHE A 371 18.79 -19.39 -9.13
N ASN A 372 18.54 -20.65 -9.46
CA ASN A 372 17.65 -21.03 -10.55
C ASN A 372 16.21 -21.21 -10.02
N PHE A 373 15.35 -20.19 -10.18
CA PHE A 373 13.97 -20.22 -9.71
C PHE A 373 13.10 -21.32 -10.33
N LYS A 374 13.44 -21.81 -11.52
CA LYS A 374 12.71 -22.91 -12.19
C LYS A 374 12.98 -24.24 -11.51
N THR A 375 14.24 -24.56 -11.28
CA THR A 375 14.67 -25.82 -10.63
C THR A 375 14.58 -25.72 -9.11
N GLY A 376 14.66 -24.51 -8.54
CA GLY A 376 14.73 -24.27 -7.10
C GLY A 376 16.09 -24.64 -6.50
N GLN A 377 17.16 -24.54 -7.28
CA GLN A 377 18.52 -24.91 -6.86
C GLN A 377 19.49 -23.76 -7.07
N ARG A 378 20.49 -23.69 -6.19
CA ARG A 378 21.63 -22.81 -6.31
C ARG A 378 22.67 -23.46 -7.21
N GLU A 379 23.20 -22.70 -8.15
CA GLU A 379 24.15 -23.15 -9.17
C GLU A 379 25.37 -22.23 -9.19
N TYR A 380 26.53 -22.81 -9.54
CA TYR A 380 27.76 -22.07 -9.80
C TYR A 380 28.03 -22.12 -11.31
N ARG A 381 28.05 -20.94 -11.96
CA ARG A 381 28.10 -20.80 -13.41
C ARG A 381 29.31 -20.02 -13.91
N GLY A 382 30.39 -19.96 -13.10
CA GLY A 382 31.59 -19.20 -13.43
C GLY A 382 31.45 -17.68 -13.23
N ASN A 383 30.53 -17.23 -12.38
CA ASN A 383 30.38 -15.82 -12.05
C ASN A 383 31.44 -15.40 -11.02
N TYR A 384 32.68 -15.17 -11.48
CA TYR A 384 33.77 -14.77 -10.62
C TYR A 384 33.80 -13.27 -10.42
N LYS A 385 34.00 -12.83 -9.16
CA LYS A 385 34.27 -11.42 -8.81
C LYS A 385 35.55 -11.31 -8.00
N GLN A 386 36.22 -10.17 -8.15
CA GLN A 386 37.36 -9.74 -7.34
C GLN A 386 37.28 -8.22 -7.25
N LEU A 387 37.43 -7.67 -6.05
CA LEU A 387 37.29 -6.22 -5.85
C LEU A 387 38.63 -5.51 -5.94
N ALA A 388 38.64 -4.38 -6.63
CA ALA A 388 39.69 -3.37 -6.57
C ALA A 388 39.41 -2.34 -5.47
N ALA A 389 40.36 -1.43 -5.24
CA ALA A 389 40.27 -0.45 -4.16
C ALA A 389 39.04 0.47 -4.27
N ASP A 390 38.64 0.83 -5.49
CA ASP A 390 37.53 1.75 -5.76
C ASP A 390 36.19 1.04 -6.07
N ASP A 391 36.17 -0.27 -5.95
CA ASP A 391 34.96 -1.06 -6.21
C ASP A 391 34.00 -0.99 -5.00
N ILE A 392 32.70 -1.01 -5.30
CA ILE A 392 31.62 -1.02 -4.32
C ILE A 392 30.65 -2.14 -4.68
N LEU A 393 30.25 -2.94 -3.69
CA LEU A 393 29.21 -3.95 -3.83
C LEU A 393 27.84 -3.32 -3.61
N VAL A 394 26.93 -3.47 -4.58
CA VAL A 394 25.54 -3.01 -4.50
C VAL A 394 24.65 -4.24 -4.31
N ILE A 395 24.28 -4.49 -3.08
CA ILE A 395 23.58 -5.71 -2.65
C ILE A 395 22.10 -5.39 -2.47
N GLU A 396 21.23 -6.08 -3.18
CA GLU A 396 19.79 -5.88 -3.08
C GLU A 396 19.05 -7.15 -2.67
N GLY A 397 18.05 -7.00 -1.81
CA GLY A 397 17.14 -8.07 -1.39
C GLY A 397 16.30 -7.68 -0.20
N ILE A 398 15.32 -8.51 0.14
CA ILE A 398 14.38 -8.20 1.23
C ILE A 398 15.05 -8.10 2.60
N HIS A 399 16.15 -8.83 2.83
CA HIS A 399 16.90 -8.84 4.09
C HIS A 399 18.09 -7.88 4.13
N GLY A 400 18.26 -6.98 3.14
CA GLY A 400 19.43 -6.11 3.04
C GLY A 400 19.65 -5.19 4.25
N LEU A 401 18.61 -4.87 5.01
CA LEU A 401 18.70 -4.04 6.23
C LEU A 401 18.78 -4.87 7.52
N ASN A 402 18.55 -6.18 7.47
CA ASN A 402 18.63 -7.03 8.65
C ASN A 402 20.11 -7.18 9.10
N PRO A 403 20.47 -6.79 10.34
CA PRO A 403 21.86 -6.91 10.84
C PRO A 403 22.38 -8.34 10.79
N GLU A 404 21.50 -9.34 11.00
CA GLU A 404 21.88 -10.76 10.95
C GLU A 404 22.29 -11.21 9.54
N MET A 405 21.81 -10.54 8.49
CA MET A 405 22.15 -10.87 7.11
C MET A 405 23.63 -10.59 6.80
N SER A 406 24.19 -9.54 7.40
CA SER A 406 25.56 -9.06 7.10
C SER A 406 26.41 -8.93 8.37
N TYR A 407 26.29 -9.87 9.30
CA TYR A 407 26.90 -9.84 10.62
C TYR A 407 28.43 -9.79 10.62
N ALA A 408 29.07 -10.35 9.59
CA ALA A 408 30.54 -10.39 9.50
C ALA A 408 31.13 -9.16 8.80
N LEU A 409 30.31 -8.25 8.27
CA LEU A 409 30.77 -7.06 7.55
C LEU A 409 30.87 -5.86 8.49
N PRO A 410 31.96 -5.05 8.41
CA PRO A 410 32.12 -3.85 9.24
C PRO A 410 30.97 -2.87 9.03
N GLU A 411 30.34 -2.40 10.10
CA GLU A 411 29.16 -1.53 10.02
C GLU A 411 29.49 -0.18 9.37
N GLU A 412 30.69 0.36 9.65
CA GLU A 412 31.19 1.61 9.06
C GLU A 412 31.44 1.54 7.54
N SER A 413 31.50 0.31 6.97
CA SER A 413 31.67 0.09 5.51
C SER A 413 30.34 -0.07 4.78
N LYS A 414 29.22 -0.06 5.50
CA LYS A 414 27.87 -0.24 4.95
C LYS A 414 27.19 1.12 4.75
N TYR A 415 26.37 1.18 3.70
CA TYR A 415 25.37 2.22 3.49
C TYR A 415 24.02 1.56 3.22
N LYS A 416 23.05 1.81 4.08
CA LYS A 416 21.77 1.15 4.11
C LYS A 416 20.70 1.98 3.41
N ILE A 417 19.99 1.39 2.44
CA ILE A 417 18.92 2.08 1.69
C ILE A 417 17.62 1.29 1.80
N TYR A 418 16.57 1.96 2.27
CA TYR A 418 15.22 1.43 2.21
C TYR A 418 14.49 1.97 0.98
N ILE A 419 13.95 1.10 0.13
CA ILE A 419 13.16 1.48 -1.04
C ILE A 419 11.75 0.90 -0.96
N SER A 420 10.74 1.74 -1.17
CA SER A 420 9.35 1.29 -1.24
C SER A 420 8.55 2.12 -2.26
N ALA A 421 7.49 1.52 -2.81
CA ALA A 421 6.55 2.24 -3.66
C ALA A 421 5.49 2.90 -2.77
N LEU A 422 5.80 4.08 -2.27
CA LEU A 422 4.96 4.86 -1.36
C LEU A 422 4.05 5.76 -2.18
N THR A 423 2.83 5.29 -2.47
CA THR A 423 1.88 6.02 -3.31
C THR A 423 1.48 7.34 -2.64
N ALA A 424 1.81 8.45 -3.30
CA ALA A 424 1.50 9.80 -2.85
C ALA A 424 0.22 10.35 -3.50
N LEU A 425 -0.33 9.70 -4.52
CA LEU A 425 -1.59 10.05 -5.18
C LEU A 425 -2.78 9.54 -4.36
N ASN A 426 -3.80 10.35 -4.20
CA ASN A 426 -5.08 9.97 -3.61
C ASN A 426 -6.17 9.79 -4.68
N VAL A 427 -7.22 9.01 -4.39
CA VAL A 427 -8.42 8.97 -5.24
C VAL A 427 -9.11 10.33 -5.24
N ASP A 428 -9.35 10.87 -4.05
CA ASP A 428 -9.78 12.23 -3.72
C ASP A 428 -9.20 12.60 -2.35
N ASN A 429 -9.43 13.81 -1.84
CA ASN A 429 -8.82 14.29 -0.58
C ASN A 429 -9.03 13.35 0.62
N HIS A 430 -10.15 12.63 0.66
CA HIS A 430 -10.53 11.78 1.79
C HIS A 430 -10.34 10.28 1.52
N ASN A 431 -10.04 9.90 0.30
CA ASN A 431 -9.83 8.52 -0.13
C ASN A 431 -8.38 8.30 -0.59
N ARG A 432 -7.52 7.92 0.34
CA ARG A 432 -6.13 7.59 0.01
C ARG A 432 -6.01 6.27 -0.76
N ILE A 433 -4.95 6.14 -1.53
CA ILE A 433 -4.57 4.89 -2.20
C ILE A 433 -3.58 4.14 -1.29
N PRO A 434 -3.93 2.91 -0.83
CA PRO A 434 -2.99 2.10 -0.07
C PRO A 434 -1.76 1.73 -0.89
N THR A 435 -0.56 1.89 -0.32
CA THR A 435 0.71 1.50 -0.96
C THR A 435 0.73 0.01 -1.34
N THR A 436 0.00 -0.81 -0.58
CA THR A 436 -0.17 -2.24 -0.85
C THR A 436 -0.87 -2.52 -2.17
N ASP A 437 -1.81 -1.68 -2.60
CA ASP A 437 -2.56 -1.87 -3.84
C ASP A 437 -1.66 -1.66 -5.07
N GLY A 438 -0.86 -0.60 -5.08
CA GLY A 438 0.11 -0.35 -6.15
C GLY A 438 1.13 -1.49 -6.26
N ARG A 439 1.68 -1.95 -5.14
CA ARG A 439 2.65 -3.05 -5.12
C ARG A 439 2.03 -4.40 -5.52
N LEU A 440 0.78 -4.66 -5.14
CA LEU A 440 0.06 -5.86 -5.58
C LEU A 440 -0.15 -5.85 -7.11
N LEU A 441 -0.54 -4.72 -7.67
CA LEU A 441 -0.69 -4.56 -9.12
C LEU A 441 0.65 -4.69 -9.85
N ARG A 442 1.72 -4.04 -9.36
CA ARG A 442 3.08 -4.22 -9.88
C ARG A 442 3.50 -5.69 -9.90
N ARG A 443 3.31 -6.41 -8.77
CA ARG A 443 3.64 -7.83 -8.65
C ARG A 443 2.83 -8.69 -9.62
N MET A 444 1.52 -8.45 -9.70
CA MET A 444 0.62 -9.19 -10.58
C MET A 444 1.03 -9.07 -12.05
N VAL A 445 1.31 -7.86 -12.52
CA VAL A 445 1.72 -7.61 -13.90
C VAL A 445 3.09 -8.23 -14.19
N ARG A 446 4.08 -8.04 -13.30
CA ARG A 446 5.41 -8.64 -13.45
C ARG A 446 5.35 -10.16 -13.45
N ASP A 447 4.70 -10.77 -12.46
CA ASP A 447 4.71 -12.22 -12.26
C ASP A 447 3.94 -12.95 -13.37
N ALA A 448 2.88 -12.34 -13.91
CA ALA A 448 2.21 -12.86 -15.11
C ALA A 448 3.14 -12.87 -16.34
N ARG A 449 3.93 -11.80 -16.51
CA ARG A 449 4.84 -11.64 -17.65
C ARG A 449 6.10 -12.51 -17.55
N THR A 450 6.73 -12.59 -16.38
CA THR A 450 8.08 -13.15 -16.23
C THR A 450 8.13 -14.49 -15.51
N ARG A 451 7.13 -14.80 -14.66
CA ARG A 451 7.13 -15.97 -13.78
C ARG A 451 6.00 -16.95 -14.09
N GLY A 452 5.14 -16.65 -15.07
CA GLY A 452 4.00 -17.49 -15.45
C GLY A 452 2.96 -17.66 -14.32
N SER A 453 2.91 -16.74 -13.35
CA SER A 453 1.96 -16.82 -12.24
C SER A 453 0.67 -16.09 -12.60
N SER A 454 -0.48 -16.72 -12.36
CA SER A 454 -1.79 -16.08 -12.58
C SER A 454 -2.07 -14.97 -11.55
N ALA A 455 -2.94 -14.01 -11.91
CA ALA A 455 -3.41 -12.98 -10.98
C ALA A 455 -4.08 -13.58 -9.74
N GLN A 456 -4.85 -14.66 -9.90
CA GLN A 456 -5.45 -15.40 -8.79
C GLN A 456 -4.38 -15.89 -7.82
N ARG A 457 -3.32 -16.55 -8.32
CA ARG A 457 -2.23 -17.05 -7.49
C ARG A 457 -1.50 -15.91 -6.77
N THR A 458 -1.29 -14.78 -7.44
CA THR A 458 -0.66 -13.60 -6.83
C THR A 458 -1.49 -13.04 -5.67
N ILE A 459 -2.81 -12.93 -5.83
CA ILE A 459 -3.72 -12.51 -4.73
C ILE A 459 -3.70 -13.52 -3.59
N GLN A 460 -3.74 -14.81 -3.90
CA GLN A 460 -3.71 -15.89 -2.90
C GLN A 460 -2.44 -15.86 -2.04
N MET A 461 -1.29 -15.58 -2.65
CA MET A 461 0.00 -15.50 -1.94
C MET A 461 0.22 -14.18 -1.20
N TRP A 462 -0.53 -13.13 -1.53
CA TRP A 462 -0.29 -11.78 -1.01
C TRP A 462 -0.31 -11.68 0.53
N PRO A 463 -1.21 -12.33 1.27
CA PRO A 463 -1.18 -12.32 2.72
C PRO A 463 0.11 -12.88 3.33
N SER A 464 0.70 -13.92 2.73
CA SER A 464 1.97 -14.48 3.17
C SER A 464 3.13 -13.52 2.93
N VAL A 465 3.17 -12.88 1.75
CA VAL A 465 4.15 -11.82 1.44
C VAL A 465 4.07 -10.69 2.44
N ARG A 466 2.86 -10.23 2.77
CA ARG A 466 2.64 -9.16 3.75
C ARG A 466 3.14 -9.53 5.15
N ARG A 467 2.91 -10.75 5.61
CA ARG A 467 3.47 -11.23 6.90
C ARG A 467 4.99 -11.19 6.88
N GLY A 468 5.61 -11.70 5.82
CA GLY A 468 7.07 -11.67 5.68
C GLY A 468 7.64 -10.25 5.70
N GLU A 469 6.97 -9.28 5.07
CA GLU A 469 7.35 -7.87 5.10
C GLU A 469 7.27 -7.28 6.52
N GLU A 470 6.18 -7.56 7.25
CA GLU A 470 5.96 -7.10 8.61
C GLU A 470 6.99 -7.68 9.60
N GLU A 471 7.42 -8.90 9.38
CA GLU A 471 8.37 -9.61 10.26
C GLU A 471 9.83 -9.32 9.93
N ASN A 472 10.17 -9.17 8.64
CA ASN A 472 11.56 -9.20 8.19
C ASN A 472 12.06 -7.91 7.53
N ILE A 473 11.17 -6.94 7.22
CA ILE A 473 11.57 -5.72 6.51
C ILE A 473 11.25 -4.47 7.32
N PHE A 474 9.97 -4.29 7.71
CA PHE A 474 9.52 -3.06 8.36
C PHE A 474 10.15 -2.78 9.72
N PRO A 475 10.54 -3.79 10.54
CA PRO A 475 11.26 -3.52 11.78
C PRO A 475 12.61 -2.80 11.59
N PHE A 476 13.25 -2.98 10.43
CA PHE A 476 14.58 -2.42 10.13
C PHE A 476 14.56 -1.16 9.26
N GLN A 477 13.38 -0.72 8.78
CA GLN A 477 13.31 0.36 7.79
C GLN A 477 13.84 1.70 8.31
N GLU A 478 13.64 2.02 9.60
CA GLU A 478 14.14 3.27 10.21
C GLU A 478 15.67 3.26 10.46
N GLU A 479 16.32 2.09 10.34
CA GLU A 479 17.78 1.98 10.43
C GLU A 479 18.48 2.37 9.11
N ALA A 480 17.74 2.57 8.03
CA ALA A 480 18.30 2.95 6.75
C ALA A 480 18.98 4.34 6.83
N ASP A 481 20.13 4.50 6.16
CA ASP A 481 20.80 5.80 5.99
C ASP A 481 20.02 6.70 5.04
N ALA A 482 19.39 6.11 4.00
CA ALA A 482 18.53 6.82 3.08
C ALA A 482 17.24 6.03 2.80
N MET A 483 16.13 6.75 2.56
CA MET A 483 14.90 6.18 2.05
C MET A 483 14.58 6.71 0.66
N PHE A 484 14.12 5.83 -0.23
CA PHE A 484 13.75 6.19 -1.59
C PHE A 484 12.31 5.75 -1.90
N ASN A 485 11.49 6.70 -2.34
CA ASN A 485 10.16 6.39 -2.86
C ASN A 485 10.23 6.09 -4.35
N SER A 486 9.95 4.83 -4.71
CA SER A 486 9.93 4.36 -6.11
C SER A 486 8.57 4.53 -6.79
N ALA A 487 7.53 4.97 -6.09
CA ALA A 487 6.24 5.21 -6.71
C ALA A 487 6.28 6.38 -7.68
N GLN A 488 5.55 6.22 -8.77
CA GLN A 488 5.34 7.28 -9.76
C GLN A 488 3.86 7.64 -9.80
N ILE A 489 3.53 8.94 -9.83
CA ILE A 489 2.13 9.40 -9.78
C ILE A 489 1.28 8.78 -10.89
N PHE A 490 1.86 8.59 -12.07
CA PHE A 490 1.18 8.07 -13.25
C PHE A 490 1.14 6.54 -13.34
N GLU A 491 1.87 5.82 -12.50
CA GLU A 491 2.11 4.38 -12.70
C GLU A 491 0.84 3.54 -12.68
N LEU A 492 -0.16 3.90 -11.85
CA LEU A 492 -1.42 3.17 -11.76
C LEU A 492 -2.25 3.29 -13.06
N ALA A 493 -2.18 4.44 -13.73
CA ALA A 493 -2.79 4.65 -15.04
C ALA A 493 -2.13 3.80 -16.13
N VAL A 494 -0.80 3.56 -16.04
CA VAL A 494 -0.07 2.65 -16.92
C VAL A 494 -0.38 1.19 -16.57
N LEU A 495 -0.28 0.81 -15.29
CA LEU A 495 -0.51 -0.56 -14.82
C LEU A 495 -1.93 -1.05 -15.11
N LYS A 496 -2.92 -0.15 -15.10
CA LYS A 496 -4.32 -0.46 -15.43
C LYS A 496 -4.44 -1.28 -16.70
N THR A 497 -3.78 -0.87 -17.78
CA THR A 497 -3.85 -1.53 -19.09
C THR A 497 -3.43 -3.00 -19.04
N PHE A 498 -2.47 -3.33 -18.17
CA PHE A 498 -1.95 -4.68 -18.01
C PHE A 498 -2.71 -5.48 -16.95
N ALA A 499 -3.13 -4.83 -15.87
CA ALA A 499 -3.74 -5.50 -14.72
C ALA A 499 -5.22 -5.87 -14.95
N GLU A 500 -6.01 -5.03 -15.62
CA GLU A 500 -7.44 -5.29 -15.84
C GLU A 500 -7.69 -6.62 -16.55
N PRO A 501 -7.04 -6.95 -17.68
CA PRO A 501 -7.23 -8.26 -18.34
C PRO A 501 -6.90 -9.44 -17.43
N LEU A 502 -5.87 -9.32 -16.57
CA LEU A 502 -5.47 -10.36 -15.64
C LEU A 502 -6.50 -10.54 -14.52
N LEU A 503 -7.06 -9.46 -14.00
CA LEU A 503 -8.09 -9.48 -12.97
C LEU A 503 -9.41 -10.06 -13.49
N PHE A 504 -9.79 -9.76 -14.75
CA PHE A 504 -11.00 -10.33 -15.38
C PHE A 504 -10.92 -11.83 -15.62
N GLN A 505 -9.73 -12.45 -15.65
CA GLN A 505 -9.55 -13.89 -15.77
C GLN A 505 -9.93 -14.65 -14.49
N ILE A 506 -10.04 -13.98 -13.35
CA ILE A 506 -10.33 -14.64 -12.06
C ILE A 506 -11.80 -15.07 -12.01
N PRO A 507 -12.08 -16.38 -11.80
CA PRO A 507 -13.44 -16.91 -11.74
C PRO A 507 -14.26 -16.31 -10.59
N LYS A 508 -15.60 -16.26 -10.76
CA LYS A 508 -16.48 -15.64 -9.74
C LYS A 508 -16.71 -16.50 -8.49
N ASP A 509 -16.41 -17.76 -8.56
CA ASP A 509 -16.63 -18.79 -7.53
C ASP A 509 -15.42 -19.05 -6.63
N VAL A 510 -14.33 -18.29 -6.80
CA VAL A 510 -13.14 -18.37 -5.94
C VAL A 510 -13.06 -17.19 -4.95
N PRO A 511 -12.44 -17.39 -3.77
CA PRO A 511 -12.34 -16.33 -2.75
C PRO A 511 -11.62 -15.06 -3.25
N GLU A 512 -10.60 -15.23 -4.11
CA GLU A 512 -9.80 -14.13 -4.65
C GLU A 512 -10.61 -13.17 -5.53
N TYR A 513 -11.81 -13.58 -5.97
CA TYR A 513 -12.69 -12.74 -6.79
C TYR A 513 -13.14 -11.45 -6.07
N TYR A 514 -13.29 -11.48 -4.75
CA TYR A 514 -13.64 -10.27 -3.98
C TYR A 514 -12.57 -9.18 -4.13
N GLU A 515 -11.31 -9.57 -3.99
CA GLU A 515 -10.18 -8.65 -4.13
C GLU A 515 -9.99 -8.22 -5.59
N ALA A 516 -10.12 -9.14 -6.53
CA ALA A 516 -10.10 -8.83 -7.97
C ALA A 516 -11.15 -7.77 -8.33
N LYS A 517 -12.38 -7.95 -7.85
CA LYS A 517 -13.47 -7.01 -8.09
C LYS A 517 -13.22 -5.64 -7.42
N ARG A 518 -12.62 -5.63 -6.22
CA ARG A 518 -12.24 -4.40 -5.54
C ARG A 518 -11.20 -3.63 -6.35
N LEU A 519 -10.15 -4.31 -6.82
CA LEU A 519 -9.10 -3.72 -7.65
C LEU A 519 -9.62 -3.22 -8.99
N LEU A 520 -10.50 -3.97 -9.68
CA LEU A 520 -11.15 -3.51 -10.91
C LEU A 520 -11.95 -2.23 -10.67
N LYS A 521 -12.74 -2.18 -9.58
CA LYS A 521 -13.49 -0.97 -9.23
C LYS A 521 -12.56 0.21 -8.89
N PHE A 522 -11.42 -0.06 -8.28
CA PHE A 522 -10.40 0.94 -7.99
C PHE A 522 -9.75 1.47 -9.28
N LEU A 523 -9.34 0.59 -10.18
CA LEU A 523 -8.73 0.98 -11.46
C LEU A 523 -9.69 1.75 -12.38
N ASP A 524 -11.00 1.59 -12.20
CA ASP A 524 -12.02 2.30 -12.96
C ASP A 524 -12.03 3.84 -12.73
N TYR A 525 -11.33 4.35 -11.70
CA TYR A 525 -11.14 5.79 -11.51
C TYR A 525 -10.10 6.40 -12.45
N PHE A 526 -9.17 5.60 -12.96
CA PHE A 526 -8.06 6.06 -13.79
C PHE A 526 -8.39 6.00 -15.27
N LEU A 527 -8.01 7.01 -16.00
CA LEU A 527 -7.81 6.89 -17.45
C LEU A 527 -6.51 6.12 -17.72
N SER A 528 -6.44 5.42 -18.83
CA SER A 528 -5.26 4.62 -19.19
C SER A 528 -4.17 5.47 -19.82
N VAL A 529 -2.91 5.18 -19.47
CA VAL A 529 -1.72 5.75 -20.11
C VAL A 529 -0.96 4.62 -20.80
N PRO A 530 -0.62 4.76 -22.10
CA PRO A 530 0.17 3.75 -22.80
C PRO A 530 1.61 3.71 -22.27
N SER A 531 2.20 2.52 -22.24
CA SER A 531 3.56 2.33 -21.71
C SER A 531 4.66 2.86 -22.63
N GLU A 532 4.37 3.17 -23.89
CA GLU A 532 5.32 3.63 -24.90
C GLU A 532 6.02 4.92 -24.51
N SER A 533 5.35 5.79 -23.77
CA SER A 533 5.90 7.06 -23.29
C SER A 533 6.92 6.92 -22.15
N LEU A 534 7.04 5.73 -21.54
CA LEU A 534 7.98 5.50 -20.44
C LEU A 534 9.42 5.39 -20.96
N PRO A 535 10.40 6.08 -20.37
CA PRO A 535 11.82 5.81 -20.62
C PRO A 535 12.21 4.36 -20.32
N ASN A 536 13.18 3.83 -21.05
CA ASN A 536 13.59 2.43 -20.89
C ASN A 536 14.25 2.13 -19.55
N ASN A 537 14.79 3.13 -18.86
CA ASN A 537 15.37 3.04 -17.52
C ASN A 537 14.37 3.32 -16.39
N SER A 538 13.10 3.62 -16.70
CA SER A 538 12.05 3.83 -15.71
C SER A 538 11.87 2.60 -14.81
N ILE A 539 11.67 2.83 -13.51
CA ILE A 539 11.34 1.74 -12.55
C ILE A 539 10.05 1.02 -12.96
N CYS A 540 9.08 1.73 -13.52
CA CYS A 540 7.82 1.14 -13.99
C CYS A 540 8.06 0.05 -15.05
N ARG A 541 9.11 0.16 -15.86
CA ARG A 541 9.50 -0.83 -16.89
C ARG A 541 9.85 -2.21 -16.31
N GLU A 542 10.31 -2.29 -15.06
CA GLU A 542 10.51 -3.57 -14.37
C GLU A 542 9.23 -4.41 -14.37
N PHE A 543 8.07 -3.78 -14.26
CA PHE A 543 6.79 -4.45 -14.16
C PHE A 543 6.12 -4.65 -15.52
N VAL A 544 6.01 -3.58 -16.31
CA VAL A 544 5.30 -3.62 -17.61
C VAL A 544 6.15 -4.13 -18.77
N GLY A 545 7.46 -4.24 -18.60
CA GLY A 545 8.39 -4.69 -19.64
C GLY A 545 9.05 -3.56 -20.41
N GLY A 546 10.02 -3.92 -21.27
CA GLY A 546 10.79 -2.96 -22.06
C GLY A 546 11.89 -2.22 -21.27
N SER A 547 12.31 -2.76 -20.10
CA SER A 547 13.45 -2.24 -19.36
C SER A 547 14.75 -2.44 -20.14
N CYS A 548 15.66 -1.45 -20.08
CA CYS A 548 17.04 -1.60 -20.55
C CYS A 548 17.91 -2.39 -19.56
N PHE A 549 17.40 -2.68 -18.36
CA PHE A 549 18.06 -3.49 -17.35
C PHE A 549 17.59 -4.95 -17.44
N ASN A 550 18.44 -5.85 -17.00
CA ASN A 550 18.06 -7.24 -16.81
C ASN A 550 17.33 -7.39 -15.45
N VAL A 551 15.99 -7.35 -15.48
CA VAL A 551 15.10 -7.31 -14.31
C VAL A 551 14.09 -8.44 -14.31
#